data_4555cf85ce1b12659cdff7c994ee03ac
#
_entry.id   4555cf85ce1b12659cdff7c994ee03ac
#
_cell.length_a   1.000
_cell.length_b   1.000
_cell.length_c   1.000
_cell.angle_alpha   90.00
_cell.angle_beta   90.00
_cell.angle_gamma   90.00
#
_symmetry.space_group_name_H-M   'P 1'
#
loop_
_entity.id
_entity.type
_entity.pdbx_description
1 polymer ?
#
loop_
_entity_poly.entity_id
_entity_poly.type
_entity_poly.pdbx_seq_one_letter_code
_entity_poly.pdbx_strand_id
1 'polypeptide(L)'
;MSKTTVKADINFEQELWKVANELRGAVAENQYKDFVLSMIFLKHMSERYEMRREELTALVHDKNSNYFTTDEAEINYVLEDADEYLSKNVYIIPKEATWEYLKANAEQDNIKVIVDDAFDVLDATLAKFRPDLKGILPRIFVKSQLTARQVGGLINLLSNPKLSQKENPESDILGRVYEYYIGKFALAEGSGAGQFFTPGSIVRLMVEMIEPYEGKIFDAACGSGGMFVQSLKFLESHGGDKRNIAIYGQERYDGTLRLCKMNLALRDLSFDVRLGDSLLNDQFPDLEADYIIVN
;
A
#
# COMPACT_ATOMS: atom_id res chain seq x y z
N MET A 1 25.63 3.00 -18.34
CA MET A 1 24.22 3.43 -18.46
C MET A 1 23.43 2.30 -19.11
N SER A 2 22.73 1.53 -18.31
CA SER A 2 22.11 0.26 -18.76
C SER A 2 20.72 0.53 -19.38
N LYS A 3 20.56 0.12 -20.64
CA LYS A 3 19.31 0.20 -21.41
C LYS A 3 18.35 -0.97 -21.14
N THR A 4 18.53 -1.71 -20.05
CA THR A 4 17.86 -3.00 -19.85
C THR A 4 16.54 -2.90 -19.04
N THR A 5 16.27 -1.78 -18.37
CA THR A 5 15.17 -1.66 -17.40
C THR A 5 13.80 -1.34 -18.03
N VAL A 6 13.75 -0.74 -19.22
CA VAL A 6 12.48 -0.25 -19.83
C VAL A 6 11.64 -1.37 -20.45
N LYS A 7 12.22 -2.46 -20.93
CA LYS A 7 11.47 -3.55 -21.58
C LYS A 7 10.77 -4.53 -20.63
N ALA A 8 11.27 -4.68 -19.42
CA ALA A 8 10.65 -5.52 -18.40
C ALA A 8 9.35 -4.89 -17.84
N ASP A 9 9.30 -3.56 -17.76
CA ASP A 9 8.17 -2.81 -17.20
C ASP A 9 6.90 -2.88 -18.07
N ILE A 10 7.01 -2.86 -19.40
CA ILE A 10 5.85 -2.84 -20.31
C ILE A 10 5.06 -4.16 -20.28
N ASN A 11 5.73 -5.31 -20.15
CA ASN A 11 5.06 -6.61 -20.11
C ASN A 11 4.35 -6.86 -18.77
N PHE A 12 4.87 -6.32 -17.69
CA PHE A 12 4.33 -6.44 -16.35
C PHE A 12 2.99 -5.68 -16.20
N GLU A 13 2.95 -4.44 -16.66
CA GLU A 13 1.76 -3.60 -16.62
C GLU A 13 0.60 -4.16 -17.46
N GLN A 14 0.89 -4.78 -18.59
CA GLN A 14 -0.14 -5.41 -19.42
C GLN A 14 -0.77 -6.65 -18.76
N GLU A 15 0.02 -7.44 -18.04
CA GLU A 15 -0.50 -8.59 -17.30
C GLU A 15 -1.41 -8.17 -16.15
N LEU A 16 -1.04 -7.11 -15.42
CA LEU A 16 -1.88 -6.53 -14.37
C LEU A 16 -3.22 -6.03 -14.91
N TRP A 17 -3.20 -5.40 -16.09
CA TRP A 17 -4.44 -4.92 -16.69
C TRP A 17 -5.39 -6.04 -17.12
N LYS A 18 -4.87 -7.20 -17.53
CA LYS A 18 -5.69 -8.40 -17.78
C LYS A 18 -6.44 -8.82 -16.51
N VAL A 19 -5.80 -8.76 -15.35
CA VAL A 19 -6.40 -9.05 -14.04
C VAL A 19 -7.63 -8.16 -13.77
N ALA A 20 -7.47 -6.85 -13.95
CA ALA A 20 -8.60 -5.92 -13.78
C ALA A 20 -9.72 -6.17 -14.80
N ASN A 21 -9.37 -6.58 -16.03
CA ASN A 21 -10.35 -6.88 -17.06
C ASN A 21 -11.17 -8.15 -16.80
N GLU A 22 -10.65 -9.14 -16.07
CA GLU A 22 -11.42 -10.33 -15.70
C GLU A 22 -12.56 -10.03 -14.72
N LEU A 23 -12.47 -8.94 -13.99
CA LEU A 23 -13.55 -8.45 -13.13
C LEU A 23 -14.57 -7.60 -13.88
N ARG A 24 -14.31 -7.20 -15.14
CA ARG A 24 -15.24 -6.42 -15.97
C ARG A 24 -16.56 -7.14 -16.16
N GLY A 25 -17.64 -6.40 -15.99
CA GLY A 25 -19.01 -6.89 -16.15
C GLY A 25 -19.65 -7.46 -14.89
N ALA A 26 -18.88 -7.73 -13.84
CA ALA A 26 -19.41 -8.20 -12.55
C ALA A 26 -19.65 -7.09 -11.53
N VAL A 27 -18.92 -5.98 -11.65
CA VAL A 27 -19.03 -4.79 -10.78
C VAL A 27 -18.84 -3.52 -11.61
N ALA A 28 -19.33 -2.38 -11.12
CA ALA A 28 -19.14 -1.09 -11.78
C ALA A 28 -17.64 -0.70 -11.80
N GLU A 29 -17.17 -0.09 -12.88
CA GLU A 29 -15.73 0.24 -13.08
C GLU A 29 -15.13 1.02 -11.89
N ASN A 30 -15.89 1.92 -11.29
CA ASN A 30 -15.47 2.70 -10.13
C ASN A 30 -15.30 1.88 -8.84
N GLN A 31 -15.82 0.66 -8.77
CA GLN A 31 -15.69 -0.22 -7.61
C GLN A 31 -14.48 -1.16 -7.71
N TYR A 32 -13.95 -1.44 -8.92
CA TYR A 32 -12.78 -2.32 -9.08
C TYR A 32 -11.58 -1.90 -8.26
N LYS A 33 -11.33 -0.60 -8.20
CA LYS A 33 -10.18 -0.05 -7.49
C LYS A 33 -10.15 -0.49 -6.03
N ASP A 34 -11.32 -0.46 -5.36
CA ASP A 34 -11.39 -0.82 -3.94
C ASP A 34 -11.08 -2.29 -3.71
N PHE A 35 -11.52 -3.20 -4.60
CA PHE A 35 -11.19 -4.63 -4.50
C PHE A 35 -9.72 -4.91 -4.75
N VAL A 36 -9.18 -4.41 -5.87
CA VAL A 36 -7.81 -4.71 -6.28
C VAL A 36 -6.80 -4.05 -5.34
N LEU A 37 -7.00 -2.76 -5.03
CA LEU A 37 -6.04 -2.00 -4.22
C LEU A 37 -6.00 -2.45 -2.76
N SER A 38 -7.15 -2.83 -2.19
CA SER A 38 -7.19 -3.39 -0.82
C SER A 38 -6.51 -4.76 -0.75
N MET A 39 -6.67 -5.61 -1.78
CA MET A 39 -5.97 -6.90 -1.86
C MET A 39 -4.45 -6.72 -2.01
N ILE A 40 -4.00 -5.77 -2.83
CA ILE A 40 -2.57 -5.44 -2.97
C ILE A 40 -2.01 -4.95 -1.63
N PHE A 41 -2.77 -4.13 -0.90
CA PHE A 41 -2.36 -3.62 0.41
C PHE A 41 -2.21 -4.77 1.43
N LEU A 42 -3.21 -5.66 1.54
CA LEU A 42 -3.11 -6.83 2.42
C LEU A 42 -1.91 -7.71 2.04
N LYS A 43 -1.74 -8.00 0.74
CA LYS A 43 -0.59 -8.77 0.25
C LYS A 43 0.74 -8.16 0.65
N HIS A 44 0.90 -6.84 0.48
CA HIS A 44 2.11 -6.13 0.87
C HIS A 44 2.39 -6.27 2.37
N MET A 45 1.40 -6.04 3.22
CA MET A 45 1.56 -6.16 4.67
C MET A 45 1.93 -7.60 5.07
N SER A 46 1.28 -8.60 4.47
CA SER A 46 1.58 -10.01 4.72
C SER A 46 2.99 -10.39 4.28
N GLU A 47 3.40 -10.05 3.06
CA GLU A 47 4.75 -10.40 2.56
C GLU A 47 5.86 -9.73 3.38
N ARG A 48 5.68 -8.48 3.80
CA ARG A 48 6.65 -7.81 4.69
C ARG A 48 6.78 -8.50 6.04
N TYR A 49 5.65 -8.91 6.63
CA TYR A 49 5.65 -9.69 7.87
C TYR A 49 6.40 -11.02 7.68
N GLU A 50 6.09 -11.77 6.63
CA GLU A 50 6.73 -13.05 6.35
C GLU A 50 8.23 -12.90 6.10
N MET A 51 8.66 -11.90 5.30
CA MET A 51 10.08 -11.60 5.06
C MET A 51 10.82 -11.29 6.36
N ARG A 52 10.22 -10.45 7.23
CA ARG A 52 10.84 -10.14 8.53
C ARG A 52 10.90 -11.36 9.44
N ARG A 53 9.88 -12.19 9.46
CA ARG A 53 9.87 -13.44 10.23
C ARG A 53 10.94 -14.42 9.73
N GLU A 54 11.13 -14.55 8.43
CA GLU A 54 12.21 -15.35 7.84
C GLU A 54 13.59 -14.81 8.21
N GLU A 55 13.79 -13.47 8.17
CA GLU A 55 15.02 -12.82 8.61
C GLU A 55 15.32 -13.12 10.09
N LEU A 56 14.35 -12.92 10.98
CA LEU A 56 14.50 -13.23 12.42
C LEU A 56 14.80 -14.72 12.63
N THR A 57 14.11 -15.61 11.91
CA THR A 57 14.37 -17.04 11.96
C THR A 57 15.81 -17.38 11.55
N ALA A 58 16.34 -16.72 10.53
CA ALA A 58 17.74 -16.90 10.12
C ALA A 58 18.71 -16.37 11.20
N LEU A 59 18.41 -15.22 11.79
CA LEU A 59 19.25 -14.60 12.82
C LEU A 59 19.35 -15.43 14.10
N VAL A 60 18.26 -16.05 14.58
CA VAL A 60 18.28 -16.88 15.79
C VAL A 60 19.05 -18.19 15.59
N HIS A 61 19.27 -18.64 14.36
CA HIS A 61 20.03 -19.82 14.01
C HIS A 61 21.47 -19.54 13.56
N ASP A 62 21.82 -18.27 13.29
CA ASP A 62 23.18 -17.87 12.90
C ASP A 62 24.08 -17.68 14.13
N LYS A 63 25.09 -18.52 14.30
CA LYS A 63 26.06 -18.47 15.40
C LYS A 63 26.82 -17.14 15.54
N ASN A 64 26.86 -16.34 14.49
CA ASN A 64 27.51 -15.03 14.48
C ASN A 64 26.56 -13.88 14.85
N SER A 65 25.27 -14.18 14.97
CA SER A 65 24.24 -13.20 15.33
C SER A 65 24.13 -12.99 16.83
N ASN A 66 23.83 -11.78 17.26
CA ASN A 66 23.49 -11.47 18.66
C ASN A 66 22.18 -12.13 19.12
N TYR A 67 21.36 -12.62 18.17
CA TYR A 67 20.12 -13.35 18.42
C TYR A 67 20.31 -14.86 18.52
N PHE A 68 21.53 -15.37 18.31
CA PHE A 68 21.78 -16.80 18.29
C PHE A 68 21.36 -17.48 19.58
N THR A 69 20.51 -18.46 19.48
CA THR A 69 20.13 -19.36 20.59
C THR A 69 19.76 -20.75 20.07
N THR A 70 19.87 -21.74 20.95
CA THR A 70 19.41 -23.12 20.69
C THR A 70 18.21 -23.45 21.57
N ASP A 71 17.75 -22.52 22.40
CA ASP A 71 16.57 -22.67 23.24
C ASP A 71 15.30 -22.34 22.47
N GLU A 72 14.40 -23.31 22.31
CA GLU A 72 13.12 -23.12 21.60
C GLU A 72 12.23 -22.04 22.22
N ALA A 73 12.29 -21.85 23.54
CA ALA A 73 11.51 -20.82 24.22
C ALA A 73 12.02 -19.42 23.88
N GLU A 74 13.34 -19.23 23.83
CA GLU A 74 13.97 -17.96 23.41
C GLU A 74 13.73 -17.70 21.92
N ILE A 75 13.82 -18.72 21.05
CA ILE A 75 13.49 -18.59 19.62
C ILE A 75 12.05 -18.08 19.47
N ASN A 76 11.08 -18.72 20.14
CA ASN A 76 9.69 -18.32 20.08
C ASN A 76 9.48 -16.90 20.63
N TYR A 77 10.18 -16.53 21.70
CA TYR A 77 10.11 -15.18 22.26
C TYR A 77 10.51 -14.13 21.22
N VAL A 78 11.65 -14.30 20.56
CA VAL A 78 12.14 -13.36 19.50
C VAL A 78 11.15 -13.31 18.33
N LEU A 79 10.64 -14.46 17.89
CA LEU A 79 9.74 -14.53 16.73
C LEU A 79 8.33 -13.96 17.00
N GLU A 80 7.92 -13.84 18.25
CA GLU A 80 6.62 -13.27 18.63
C GLU A 80 6.75 -11.88 19.29
N ASP A 81 7.96 -11.34 19.43
CA ASP A 81 8.19 -10.00 19.97
C ASP A 81 7.79 -8.93 18.95
N ALA A 82 6.74 -8.18 19.27
CA ALA A 82 6.23 -7.13 18.38
C ALA A 82 7.27 -6.03 18.10
N ASP A 83 8.14 -5.72 19.04
CA ASP A 83 9.13 -4.65 18.90
C ASP A 83 10.17 -4.99 17.82
N GLU A 84 10.47 -6.28 17.63
CA GLU A 84 11.36 -6.74 16.56
C GLU A 84 10.80 -6.46 15.16
N TYR A 85 9.50 -6.46 15.01
CA TYR A 85 8.83 -6.10 13.76
C TYR A 85 8.63 -4.58 13.64
N LEU A 86 8.16 -3.94 14.68
CA LEU A 86 7.89 -2.50 14.69
C LEU A 86 9.14 -1.65 14.43
N SER A 87 10.33 -2.10 14.88
CA SER A 87 11.62 -1.47 14.61
C SER A 87 11.93 -1.32 13.11
N LYS A 88 11.26 -2.13 12.27
CA LYS A 88 11.37 -2.14 10.80
C LYS A 88 10.09 -1.67 10.11
N ASN A 89 9.17 -1.02 10.84
CA ASN A 89 7.84 -0.66 10.35
C ASN A 89 7.05 -1.86 9.77
N VAL A 90 7.22 -3.03 10.37
CA VAL A 90 6.49 -4.24 10.06
C VAL A 90 5.54 -4.54 11.22
N TYR A 91 4.42 -5.20 10.94
CA TYR A 91 3.42 -5.58 11.94
C TYR A 91 3.26 -7.08 11.92
N ILE A 92 3.10 -7.68 13.10
CA ILE A 92 2.75 -9.11 13.18
C ILE A 92 1.33 -9.28 12.62
N ILE A 93 1.23 -10.06 11.56
CA ILE A 93 -0.04 -10.31 10.88
C ILE A 93 -0.62 -11.64 11.38
N PRO A 94 -1.84 -11.64 11.93
CA PRO A 94 -2.51 -12.89 12.31
C PRO A 94 -2.67 -13.82 11.10
N LYS A 95 -2.62 -15.13 11.34
CA LYS A 95 -2.62 -16.16 10.31
C LYS A 95 -3.76 -15.98 9.30
N GLU A 96 -4.96 -15.65 9.80
CA GLU A 96 -6.17 -15.47 8.98
C GLU A 96 -6.10 -14.27 8.03
N ALA A 97 -5.18 -13.34 8.27
CA ALA A 97 -4.94 -12.16 7.43
C ALA A 97 -3.64 -12.28 6.59
N THR A 98 -2.97 -13.44 6.58
CA THR A 98 -1.81 -13.64 5.73
C THR A 98 -2.20 -13.92 4.28
N TRP A 99 -1.34 -13.52 3.34
CA TRP A 99 -1.54 -13.80 1.92
C TRP A 99 -1.57 -15.30 1.62
N GLU A 100 -0.72 -16.08 2.29
CA GLU A 100 -0.66 -17.53 2.15
C GLU A 100 -1.97 -18.20 2.60
N TYR A 101 -2.60 -17.69 3.67
CA TYR A 101 -3.91 -18.18 4.10
C TYR A 101 -4.99 -17.91 3.06
N LEU A 102 -5.03 -16.70 2.50
CA LEU A 102 -5.99 -16.38 1.43
C LEU A 102 -5.76 -17.23 0.19
N LYS A 103 -4.51 -17.44 -0.21
CA LYS A 103 -4.14 -18.27 -1.35
C LYS A 103 -4.54 -19.73 -1.16
N ALA A 104 -4.31 -20.28 0.03
CA ALA A 104 -4.71 -21.65 0.37
C ALA A 104 -6.22 -21.87 0.33
N ASN A 105 -7.02 -20.81 0.52
CA ASN A 105 -8.48 -20.85 0.55
C ASN A 105 -9.13 -20.26 -0.72
N ALA A 106 -8.36 -19.90 -1.75
CA ALA A 106 -8.83 -19.17 -2.92
C ALA A 106 -9.95 -19.86 -3.72
N GLU A 107 -10.03 -21.19 -3.65
CA GLU A 107 -11.03 -21.99 -4.37
C GLU A 107 -12.28 -22.33 -3.55
N GLN A 108 -12.36 -21.86 -2.30
CA GLN A 108 -13.52 -22.12 -1.44
C GLN A 108 -14.73 -21.26 -1.82
N ASP A 109 -15.92 -21.83 -1.71
CA ASP A 109 -17.18 -21.13 -2.03
C ASP A 109 -17.41 -19.91 -1.14
N ASN A 110 -16.88 -19.90 0.10
CA ASN A 110 -16.99 -18.82 1.06
C ASN A 110 -15.80 -17.84 1.03
N ILE A 111 -14.96 -17.84 -0.02
CA ILE A 111 -13.77 -17.00 -0.13
C ILE A 111 -14.06 -15.50 0.08
N LYS A 112 -15.24 -15.02 -0.30
CA LYS A 112 -15.66 -13.62 -0.07
C LYS A 112 -15.73 -13.27 1.41
N VAL A 113 -16.21 -14.20 2.23
CA VAL A 113 -16.27 -14.03 3.69
C VAL A 113 -14.86 -14.07 4.26
N ILE A 114 -14.04 -15.03 3.81
CA ILE A 114 -12.64 -15.17 4.24
C ILE A 114 -11.85 -13.89 3.98
N VAL A 115 -12.02 -13.27 2.82
CA VAL A 115 -11.32 -12.00 2.49
C VAL A 115 -11.82 -10.85 3.37
N ASP A 116 -13.13 -10.67 3.53
CA ASP A 116 -13.69 -9.61 4.39
C ASP A 116 -13.26 -9.79 5.85
N ASP A 117 -13.20 -11.03 6.36
CA ASP A 117 -12.73 -11.32 7.72
C ASP A 117 -11.21 -11.08 7.86
N ALA A 118 -10.41 -11.41 6.84
CA ALA A 118 -8.99 -11.09 6.81
C ALA A 118 -8.75 -9.58 6.85
N PHE A 119 -9.57 -8.79 6.15
CA PHE A 119 -9.51 -7.33 6.19
C PHE A 119 -9.83 -6.77 7.57
N ASP A 120 -10.86 -7.29 8.25
CA ASP A 120 -11.20 -6.87 9.61
C ASP A 120 -10.08 -7.19 10.60
N VAL A 121 -9.49 -8.38 10.50
CA VAL A 121 -8.39 -8.81 11.36
C VAL A 121 -7.15 -7.93 11.13
N LEU A 122 -6.81 -7.63 9.87
CA LEU A 122 -5.68 -6.77 9.54
C LEU A 122 -5.95 -5.33 9.99
N ASP A 123 -7.12 -4.78 9.74
CA ASP A 123 -7.50 -3.41 10.15
C ASP A 123 -7.41 -3.25 11.67
N ALA A 124 -7.96 -4.22 12.42
CA ALA A 124 -7.87 -4.23 13.88
C ALA A 124 -6.43 -4.35 14.39
N THR A 125 -5.59 -5.10 13.70
CA THR A 125 -4.17 -5.25 14.02
C THR A 125 -3.41 -3.93 13.78
N LEU A 126 -3.57 -3.34 12.61
CA LEU A 126 -2.93 -2.07 12.27
C LEU A 126 -3.37 -0.94 13.20
N ALA A 127 -4.66 -0.87 13.54
CA ALA A 127 -5.21 0.18 14.41
C ALA A 127 -4.59 0.23 15.82
N LYS A 128 -3.97 -0.85 16.29
CA LYS A 128 -3.24 -0.88 17.57
C LYS A 128 -1.94 -0.08 17.52
N PHE A 129 -1.27 -0.05 16.37
CA PHE A 129 0.05 0.56 16.19
C PHE A 129 -0.01 1.84 15.35
N ARG A 130 -0.98 1.91 14.44
CA ARG A 130 -1.23 3.00 13.50
C ARG A 130 -2.72 3.35 13.49
N PRO A 131 -3.21 4.08 14.51
CA PRO A 131 -4.63 4.49 14.59
C PRO A 131 -5.11 5.28 13.37
N ASP A 132 -4.19 5.98 12.69
CA ASP A 132 -4.40 6.69 11.43
C ASP A 132 -4.79 5.76 10.26
N LEU A 133 -4.45 4.47 10.33
CA LEU A 133 -4.81 3.46 9.33
C LEU A 133 -6.13 2.73 9.63
N LYS A 134 -6.80 3.03 10.75
CA LYS A 134 -8.07 2.40 11.09
C LYS A 134 -9.13 2.67 10.03
N GLY A 135 -9.81 1.62 9.58
CA GLY A 135 -10.93 1.70 8.63
C GLY A 135 -10.50 1.85 7.18
N ILE A 136 -9.21 1.62 6.85
CA ILE A 136 -8.74 1.72 5.46
C ILE A 136 -9.15 0.52 4.59
N LEU A 137 -9.42 -0.65 5.20
CA LEU A 137 -9.82 -1.86 4.51
C LEU A 137 -11.35 -2.03 4.56
N PRO A 138 -12.04 -1.85 3.43
CA PRO A 138 -13.51 -1.90 3.42
C PRO A 138 -14.04 -3.34 3.34
N ARG A 139 -15.09 -3.69 4.10
CA ARG A 139 -15.84 -4.94 3.91
C ARG A 139 -16.76 -4.84 2.69
N ILE A 140 -16.27 -5.24 1.55
CA ILE A 140 -16.97 -5.06 0.27
C ILE A 140 -17.19 -6.36 -0.50
N PHE A 141 -16.46 -7.44 -0.21
CA PHE A 141 -16.50 -8.67 -1.01
C PHE A 141 -17.83 -9.40 -0.84
N VAL A 142 -18.29 -9.60 0.39
CA VAL A 142 -19.58 -10.28 0.65
C VAL A 142 -20.75 -9.52 0.00
N LYS A 143 -20.73 -8.20 0.03
CA LYS A 143 -21.80 -7.34 -0.52
C LYS A 143 -21.73 -7.17 -2.04
N SER A 144 -20.62 -7.57 -2.66
CA SER A 144 -20.39 -7.40 -4.11
C SER A 144 -21.15 -8.41 -4.94
N GLN A 145 -21.28 -8.13 -6.24
CA GLN A 145 -21.78 -9.07 -7.24
C GLN A 145 -20.70 -10.06 -7.72
N LEU A 146 -19.47 -9.97 -7.21
CA LEU A 146 -18.40 -10.91 -7.54
C LEU A 146 -18.76 -12.31 -7.09
N THR A 147 -18.52 -13.28 -7.95
CA THR A 147 -18.60 -14.70 -7.59
C THR A 147 -17.38 -15.15 -6.81
N ALA A 148 -17.49 -16.23 -6.02
CA ALA A 148 -16.34 -16.84 -5.33
C ALA A 148 -15.18 -17.13 -6.30
N ARG A 149 -15.50 -17.67 -7.50
CA ARG A 149 -14.51 -17.97 -8.54
C ARG A 149 -13.74 -16.72 -9.01
N GLN A 150 -14.41 -15.57 -9.15
CA GLN A 150 -13.75 -14.31 -9.55
C GLN A 150 -12.82 -13.79 -8.46
N VAL A 151 -13.23 -13.89 -7.18
CA VAL A 151 -12.39 -13.49 -6.05
C VAL A 151 -11.18 -14.41 -5.94
N GLY A 152 -11.35 -15.73 -6.04
CA GLY A 152 -10.26 -16.70 -6.07
C GLY A 152 -9.32 -16.47 -7.27
N GLY A 153 -9.87 -16.17 -8.44
CA GLY A 153 -9.10 -15.78 -9.64
C GLY A 153 -8.23 -14.54 -9.38
N LEU A 154 -8.78 -13.52 -8.72
CA LEU A 154 -8.02 -12.31 -8.34
C LEU A 154 -6.85 -12.65 -7.39
N ILE A 155 -7.09 -13.49 -6.37
CA ILE A 155 -6.04 -13.95 -5.46
C ILE A 155 -4.93 -14.68 -6.24
N ASN A 156 -5.31 -15.63 -7.12
CA ASN A 156 -4.36 -16.40 -7.91
C ASN A 156 -3.52 -15.52 -8.85
N LEU A 157 -4.13 -14.53 -9.49
CA LEU A 157 -3.43 -13.59 -10.36
C LEU A 157 -2.46 -12.68 -9.60
N LEU A 158 -2.88 -12.14 -8.45
CA LEU A 158 -2.02 -11.34 -7.57
C LEU A 158 -0.92 -12.20 -6.91
N SER A 159 -1.06 -13.53 -6.89
CA SER A 159 -0.04 -14.46 -6.39
C SER A 159 1.08 -14.76 -7.40
N ASN A 160 1.09 -14.10 -8.57
CA ASN A 160 2.19 -14.22 -9.53
C ASN A 160 3.53 -13.85 -8.87
N PRO A 161 4.58 -14.68 -8.95
CA PRO A 161 5.90 -14.40 -8.37
C PRO A 161 6.51 -13.07 -8.79
N LYS A 162 6.23 -12.60 -10.00
CA LYS A 162 6.68 -11.29 -10.49
C LYS A 162 6.10 -10.12 -9.68
N LEU A 163 4.98 -10.33 -8.98
CA LEU A 163 4.29 -9.37 -8.12
C LEU A 163 4.67 -9.56 -6.64
N SER A 164 5.63 -10.41 -6.33
CA SER A 164 6.05 -10.68 -4.97
C SER A 164 7.20 -9.78 -4.55
N GLN A 165 7.05 -9.11 -3.41
CA GLN A 165 8.13 -8.37 -2.76
C GLN A 165 9.25 -9.29 -2.31
N LYS A 166 8.94 -10.55 -1.95
CA LYS A 166 9.92 -11.58 -1.57
C LYS A 166 10.87 -11.93 -2.71
N GLU A 167 10.33 -12.00 -3.94
CA GLU A 167 11.14 -12.29 -5.14
C GLU A 167 11.90 -11.05 -5.65
N ASN A 168 11.51 -9.85 -5.23
CA ASN A 168 12.06 -8.58 -5.68
C ASN A 168 12.27 -7.60 -4.50
N PRO A 169 13.08 -7.97 -3.49
CA PRO A 169 13.17 -7.24 -2.22
C PRO A 169 13.72 -5.81 -2.35
N GLU A 170 14.51 -5.54 -3.38
CA GLU A 170 15.12 -4.22 -3.62
C GLU A 170 14.23 -3.25 -4.39
N SER A 171 13.04 -3.69 -4.83
CA SER A 171 12.14 -2.88 -5.64
C SER A 171 10.80 -2.67 -4.95
N ASP A 172 10.24 -1.45 -5.01
CA ASP A 172 8.86 -1.15 -4.59
C ASP A 172 7.85 -1.70 -5.61
N ILE A 173 7.83 -3.05 -5.79
CA ILE A 173 6.96 -3.68 -6.79
C ILE A 173 5.49 -3.39 -6.49
N LEU A 174 5.04 -3.64 -5.26
CA LEU A 174 3.63 -3.50 -4.91
C LEU A 174 3.16 -2.05 -4.87
N GLY A 175 4.02 -1.11 -4.47
CA GLY A 175 3.71 0.32 -4.58
C GLY A 175 3.63 0.80 -6.03
N ARG A 176 4.48 0.29 -6.93
CA ARG A 176 4.41 0.55 -8.38
C ARG A 176 3.14 -0.03 -9.00
N VAL A 177 2.77 -1.25 -8.61
CA VAL A 177 1.50 -1.89 -9.00
C VAL A 177 0.32 -1.06 -8.55
N TYR A 178 0.37 -0.57 -7.32
CA TYR A 178 -0.66 0.28 -6.73
C TYR A 178 -0.85 1.58 -7.53
N GLU A 179 0.24 2.30 -7.82
CA GLU A 179 0.19 3.52 -8.66
C GLU A 179 -0.34 3.24 -10.06
N TYR A 180 0.09 2.14 -10.67
CA TYR A 180 -0.38 1.74 -11.99
C TYR A 180 -1.90 1.59 -12.01
N TYR A 181 -2.45 0.86 -11.04
CA TYR A 181 -3.90 0.67 -10.94
C TYR A 181 -4.65 1.97 -10.65
N ILE A 182 -4.17 2.81 -9.75
CA ILE A 182 -4.75 4.13 -9.52
C ILE A 182 -4.83 4.92 -10.83
N GLY A 183 -3.74 5.00 -11.60
CA GLY A 183 -3.71 5.70 -12.87
C GLY A 183 -4.64 5.11 -13.93
N LYS A 184 -4.75 3.78 -14.01
CA LYS A 184 -5.64 3.10 -14.96
C LYS A 184 -7.11 3.27 -14.61
N PHE A 185 -7.47 3.16 -13.34
CA PHE A 185 -8.85 3.37 -12.90
C PHE A 185 -9.26 4.83 -13.08
N ALA A 186 -8.36 5.78 -12.86
CA ALA A 186 -8.61 7.18 -13.14
C ALA A 186 -8.94 7.42 -14.62
N LEU A 187 -8.15 6.84 -15.54
CA LEU A 187 -8.40 6.94 -16.97
C LEU A 187 -9.73 6.30 -17.38
N ALA A 188 -10.15 5.21 -16.74
CA ALA A 188 -11.40 4.53 -17.02
C ALA A 188 -12.64 5.31 -16.50
N GLU A 189 -12.51 6.07 -15.41
CA GLU A 189 -13.57 6.92 -14.87
C GLU A 189 -13.80 8.21 -15.68
N GLY A 190 -12.93 8.55 -16.63
CA GLY A 190 -13.09 9.69 -17.56
C GLY A 190 -13.09 11.04 -16.85
N SER A 191 -14.12 11.89 -17.07
CA SER A 191 -14.17 13.25 -16.51
C SER A 191 -14.27 13.32 -14.97
N GLY A 192 -14.61 12.22 -14.31
CA GLY A 192 -14.55 12.10 -12.83
C GLY A 192 -13.16 11.81 -12.28
N ALA A 193 -12.21 11.39 -13.14
CA ALA A 193 -10.86 10.96 -12.76
C ALA A 193 -9.99 12.05 -12.13
N GLY A 194 -10.23 13.31 -12.47
CA GLY A 194 -9.51 14.46 -11.91
C GLY A 194 -9.70 14.64 -10.39
N GLN A 195 -10.66 13.93 -9.79
CA GLN A 195 -10.93 14.04 -8.36
C GLN A 195 -9.87 13.35 -7.49
N PHE A 196 -9.08 12.42 -8.03
CA PHE A 196 -8.15 11.65 -7.21
C PHE A 196 -6.81 11.32 -7.89
N PHE A 197 -6.61 11.72 -9.13
CA PHE A 197 -5.38 11.38 -9.86
C PHE A 197 -4.90 12.53 -10.74
N THR A 198 -3.67 12.97 -10.49
CA THR A 198 -2.92 13.88 -11.36
C THR A 198 -1.87 13.11 -12.13
N PRO A 199 -1.72 13.29 -13.46
CA PRO A 199 -0.71 12.59 -14.24
C PRO A 199 0.70 12.77 -13.66
N GLY A 200 1.43 11.66 -13.52
CA GLY A 200 2.74 11.64 -12.87
C GLY A 200 3.78 12.57 -13.48
N SER A 201 3.67 12.89 -14.79
CA SER A 201 4.55 13.85 -15.46
C SER A 201 4.34 15.29 -14.95
N ILE A 202 3.10 15.68 -14.66
CA ILE A 202 2.76 17.00 -14.11
C ILE A 202 3.24 17.06 -12.65
N VAL A 203 2.91 16.06 -11.86
CA VAL A 203 3.32 15.98 -10.45
C VAL A 203 4.84 16.02 -10.32
N ARG A 204 5.55 15.26 -11.15
CA ARG A 204 7.01 15.28 -11.17
C ARG A 204 7.56 16.66 -11.48
N LEU A 205 7.00 17.36 -12.48
CA LEU A 205 7.43 18.72 -12.80
C LEU A 205 7.26 19.67 -11.60
N MET A 206 6.10 19.60 -10.93
CA MET A 206 5.82 20.44 -9.76
C MET A 206 6.82 20.17 -8.62
N VAL A 207 7.09 18.90 -8.32
CA VAL A 207 8.03 18.50 -7.28
C VAL A 207 9.47 18.91 -7.62
N GLU A 208 9.91 18.72 -8.87
CA GLU A 208 11.24 19.16 -9.33
C GLU A 208 11.41 20.69 -9.28
N MET A 209 10.32 21.47 -9.33
CA MET A 209 10.37 22.93 -9.20
C MET A 209 10.51 23.40 -7.76
N ILE A 210 9.96 22.68 -6.80
CA ILE A 210 9.97 23.08 -5.37
C ILE A 210 11.08 22.43 -4.57
N GLU A 211 11.66 21.32 -5.07
CA GLU A 211 12.81 20.61 -4.49
C GLU A 211 12.66 20.29 -2.98
N PRO A 212 11.68 19.46 -2.57
CA PRO A 212 11.39 19.22 -1.15
C PRO A 212 12.40 18.24 -0.52
N TYR A 213 13.59 18.74 -0.14
CA TYR A 213 14.65 17.92 0.48
C TYR A 213 14.38 17.57 1.95
N GLU A 214 13.73 18.45 2.69
CA GLU A 214 13.41 18.29 4.12
C GLU A 214 12.25 19.20 4.52
N GLY A 215 11.56 18.88 5.63
CA GLY A 215 10.50 19.74 6.17
C GLY A 215 9.09 19.19 5.96
N LYS A 216 8.09 20.05 6.16
CA LYS A 216 6.66 19.72 6.12
C LYS A 216 6.11 19.99 4.74
N ILE A 217 5.54 18.96 4.12
CA ILE A 217 4.87 19.04 2.82
C ILE A 217 3.36 18.96 3.07
N PHE A 218 2.61 19.95 2.59
CA PHE A 218 1.16 20.00 2.71
C PHE A 218 0.46 19.99 1.36
N ASP A 219 -0.60 19.18 1.27
CA ASP A 219 -1.54 19.15 0.14
C ASP A 219 -2.97 19.22 0.65
N ALA A 220 -3.63 20.35 0.38
CA ALA A 220 -5.01 20.63 0.84
C ALA A 220 -6.09 19.86 0.05
N ALA A 221 -5.73 19.17 -1.04
CA ALA A 221 -6.61 18.34 -1.87
C ALA A 221 -5.86 17.10 -2.33
N CYS A 222 -5.31 16.34 -1.37
CA CYS A 222 -4.23 15.37 -1.61
C CYS A 222 -4.63 14.19 -2.51
N GLY A 223 -5.90 14.00 -2.78
CA GLY A 223 -6.35 12.93 -3.66
C GLY A 223 -5.87 11.56 -3.18
N SER A 224 -5.29 10.78 -4.08
CA SER A 224 -4.66 9.49 -3.77
C SER A 224 -3.21 9.60 -3.26
N GLY A 225 -2.72 10.79 -2.95
CA GLY A 225 -1.38 11.03 -2.41
C GLY A 225 -0.26 11.07 -3.46
N GLY A 226 -0.60 11.31 -4.72
CA GLY A 226 0.36 11.32 -5.82
C GLY A 226 1.50 12.33 -5.64
N MET A 227 1.20 13.53 -5.12
CA MET A 227 2.20 14.58 -4.83
C MET A 227 3.22 14.10 -3.80
N PHE A 228 2.77 13.49 -2.72
CA PHE A 228 3.63 12.97 -1.66
C PHE A 228 4.55 11.85 -2.14
N VAL A 229 4.02 10.92 -2.95
CA VAL A 229 4.80 9.83 -3.52
C VAL A 229 5.89 10.35 -4.47
N GLN A 230 5.60 11.35 -5.28
CA GLN A 230 6.62 11.94 -6.15
C GLN A 230 7.65 12.76 -5.36
N SER A 231 7.25 13.42 -4.26
CA SER A 231 8.19 14.08 -3.34
C SER A 231 9.15 13.08 -2.71
N LEU A 232 8.66 11.89 -2.31
CA LEU A 232 9.51 10.80 -1.85
C LEU A 232 10.50 10.35 -2.93
N LYS A 233 10.01 10.08 -4.16
CA LYS A 233 10.87 9.66 -5.28
C LYS A 233 11.94 10.70 -5.63
N PHE A 234 11.59 11.98 -5.56
CA PHE A 234 12.54 13.08 -5.72
C PHE A 234 13.63 12.98 -4.64
N LEU A 235 13.23 12.90 -3.39
CA LEU A 235 14.16 12.80 -2.25
C LEU A 235 15.11 11.61 -2.38
N GLU A 236 14.58 10.41 -2.66
CA GLU A 236 15.37 9.18 -2.84
C GLU A 236 16.35 9.28 -4.03
N SER A 237 15.92 9.88 -5.15
CA SER A 237 16.77 10.05 -6.34
C SER A 237 17.93 11.02 -6.13
N HIS A 238 17.83 11.88 -5.12
CA HIS A 238 18.86 12.85 -4.71
C HIS A 238 19.63 12.40 -3.45
N GLY A 239 19.47 11.13 -3.02
CA GLY A 239 20.18 10.59 -1.87
C GLY A 239 19.69 11.09 -0.53
N GLY A 240 18.49 11.66 -0.45
CA GLY A 240 17.86 12.10 0.79
C GLY A 240 17.24 10.96 1.60
N ASP A 241 16.89 11.26 2.84
CA ASP A 241 16.26 10.32 3.76
C ASP A 241 14.77 10.66 3.94
N LYS A 242 13.89 9.70 3.71
CA LYS A 242 12.44 9.88 3.88
C LYS A 242 12.01 10.32 5.29
N ARG A 243 12.87 10.16 6.30
CA ARG A 243 12.63 10.63 7.67
C ARG A 243 12.75 12.14 7.81
N ASN A 244 13.33 12.83 6.83
CA ASN A 244 13.50 14.28 6.83
C ASN A 244 12.25 15.03 6.36
N ILE A 245 11.27 14.34 5.76
CA ILE A 245 10.01 14.92 5.34
C ILE A 245 8.86 14.50 6.24
N ALA A 246 7.95 15.44 6.54
CA ALA A 246 6.70 15.18 7.24
C ALA A 246 5.52 15.53 6.32
N ILE A 247 4.61 14.60 6.15
CA ILE A 247 3.50 14.69 5.19
C ILE A 247 2.22 15.06 5.92
N TYR A 248 1.58 16.12 5.45
CA TYR A 248 0.26 16.58 5.88
C TYR A 248 -0.67 16.70 4.69
N GLY A 249 -1.91 16.25 4.83
CA GLY A 249 -2.85 16.34 3.73
C GLY A 249 -4.29 16.37 4.18
N GLN A 250 -5.12 16.91 3.32
CA GLN A 250 -6.57 16.92 3.52
C GLN A 250 -7.26 16.45 2.25
N GLU A 251 -8.28 15.60 2.43
CA GLU A 251 -9.08 15.09 1.34
C GLU A 251 -10.56 15.07 1.73
N ARG A 252 -11.42 15.51 0.81
CA ARG A 252 -12.86 15.63 1.04
C ARG A 252 -13.58 14.28 0.99
N TYR A 253 -13.13 13.36 0.14
CA TYR A 253 -13.80 12.08 -0.12
C TYR A 253 -13.15 10.94 0.64
N ASP A 254 -13.92 10.27 1.52
CA ASP A 254 -13.43 9.17 2.37
C ASP A 254 -12.79 8.03 1.56
N GLY A 255 -13.41 7.62 0.45
CA GLY A 255 -12.83 6.58 -0.42
C GLY A 255 -11.45 6.97 -0.98
N THR A 256 -11.29 8.22 -1.41
CA THR A 256 -10.02 8.75 -1.92
C THR A 256 -8.98 8.89 -0.81
N LEU A 257 -9.41 9.35 0.38
CA LEU A 257 -8.54 9.40 1.56
C LEU A 257 -7.99 8.02 1.93
N ARG A 258 -8.81 6.96 1.89
CA ARG A 258 -8.35 5.58 2.11
C ARG A 258 -7.28 5.17 1.11
N LEU A 259 -7.46 5.51 -0.18
CA LEU A 259 -6.44 5.25 -1.21
C LEU A 259 -5.13 5.98 -0.91
N CYS A 260 -5.21 7.25 -0.48
CA CYS A 260 -4.04 8.02 -0.06
C CYS A 260 -3.30 7.34 1.09
N LYS A 261 -4.01 7.00 2.16
CA LYS A 261 -3.43 6.33 3.34
C LYS A 261 -2.76 5.01 2.99
N MET A 262 -3.41 4.16 2.19
CA MET A 262 -2.81 2.92 1.69
C MET A 262 -1.56 3.19 0.85
N ASN A 263 -1.61 4.16 -0.06
CA ASN A 263 -0.48 4.52 -0.93
C ASN A 263 0.76 4.98 -0.14
N LEU A 264 0.56 5.77 0.91
CA LEU A 264 1.63 6.25 1.78
C LEU A 264 2.15 5.15 2.71
N ALA A 265 1.25 4.32 3.26
CA ALA A 265 1.62 3.20 4.12
C ALA A 265 2.42 2.12 3.40
N LEU A 266 2.14 1.84 2.12
CA LEU A 266 2.94 0.94 1.28
C LEU A 266 4.42 1.33 1.18
N ARG A 267 4.74 2.61 1.40
CA ARG A 267 6.09 3.19 1.31
C ARG A 267 6.72 3.53 2.65
N ASP A 268 6.09 3.10 3.74
CA ASP A 268 6.54 3.40 5.12
C ASP A 268 6.71 4.90 5.39
N LEU A 269 5.87 5.72 4.80
CA LEU A 269 5.86 7.14 5.08
C LEU A 269 5.10 7.43 6.37
N SER A 270 5.64 8.36 7.17
CA SER A 270 4.91 8.99 8.25
C SER A 270 4.05 10.10 7.67
N PHE A 271 2.77 10.13 8.05
CA PHE A 271 1.83 11.11 7.51
C PHE A 271 0.72 11.44 8.52
N ASP A 272 0.14 12.63 8.36
CA ASP A 272 -1.11 13.03 8.96
C ASP A 272 -2.05 13.51 7.83
N VAL A 273 -2.93 12.63 7.36
CA VAL A 273 -3.92 12.97 6.32
C VAL A 273 -5.32 12.81 6.87
N ARG A 274 -6.14 13.87 6.73
CA ARG A 274 -7.43 14.01 7.40
C ARG A 274 -8.58 14.19 6.42
N LEU A 275 -9.74 13.70 6.81
CA LEU A 275 -10.99 13.90 6.06
C LEU A 275 -11.54 15.29 6.33
N GLY A 276 -11.82 16.05 5.28
CA GLY A 276 -12.46 17.35 5.40
C GLY A 276 -12.44 18.15 4.10
N ASP A 277 -13.38 19.06 3.96
CA ASP A 277 -13.40 20.07 2.89
C ASP A 277 -12.47 21.21 3.28
N SER A 278 -11.35 21.38 2.62
CA SER A 278 -10.32 22.34 2.99
C SER A 278 -10.75 23.81 2.89
N LEU A 279 -11.81 24.10 2.14
CA LEU A 279 -12.36 25.45 2.04
C LEU A 279 -13.38 25.76 3.17
N LEU A 280 -14.04 24.73 3.70
CA LEU A 280 -15.11 24.89 4.67
C LEU A 280 -14.75 24.41 6.07
N ASN A 281 -13.78 23.51 6.18
CA ASN A 281 -13.39 22.86 7.42
C ASN A 281 -11.91 22.50 7.40
N ASP A 282 -11.05 23.51 7.57
CA ASP A 282 -9.60 23.34 7.67
C ASP A 282 -9.25 22.48 8.90
N GLN A 283 -8.59 21.36 8.66
CA GLN A 283 -8.16 20.42 9.68
C GLN A 283 -6.73 20.72 10.22
N PHE A 284 -6.05 21.70 9.62
CA PHE A 284 -4.68 22.07 9.95
C PHE A 284 -4.48 23.57 10.15
N PRO A 285 -5.33 24.25 10.98
CA PRO A 285 -5.34 25.71 11.07
C PRO A 285 -4.03 26.32 11.59
N ASP A 286 -3.22 25.51 12.33
CA ASP A 286 -1.97 25.96 12.93
C ASP A 286 -0.74 25.34 12.22
N LEU A 287 -0.92 24.71 11.06
CA LEU A 287 0.18 24.10 10.34
C LEU A 287 0.99 25.15 9.57
N GLU A 288 2.23 25.30 9.94
CA GLU A 288 3.23 26.03 9.15
C GLU A 288 3.97 25.02 8.27
N ALA A 289 3.59 24.93 6.99
CA ALA A 289 4.21 24.03 6.01
C ALA A 289 5.38 24.74 5.31
N ASP A 290 6.47 23.97 5.08
CA ASP A 290 7.62 24.46 4.31
C ASP A 290 7.32 24.42 2.81
N TYR A 291 6.51 23.44 2.38
CA TYR A 291 6.09 23.27 0.99
C TYR A 291 4.58 23.04 0.91
N ILE A 292 3.93 23.73 -0.02
CA ILE A 292 2.52 23.52 -0.35
C ILE A 292 2.44 23.12 -1.82
N ILE A 293 1.86 21.94 -2.09
CA ILE A 293 1.64 21.41 -3.43
C ILE A 293 0.18 21.02 -3.54
N VAL A 294 -0.59 21.71 -4.34
CA VAL A 294 -2.03 21.50 -4.49
C VAL A 294 -2.42 21.50 -5.96
N ASN A 295 -3.31 20.58 -6.35
CA ASN A 295 -3.91 20.57 -7.67
C ASN A 295 -5.40 20.24 -7.61
#